data_fefd2b06288d6dcfdf1923619dba1d94
#
_entry.id   fefd2b06288d6dcfdf1923619dba1d94
#
_cell.length_a   1.000
_cell.length_b   1.000
_cell.length_c   1.000
_cell.angle_alpha   90.00
_cell.angle_beta   90.00
_cell.angle_gamma   90.00
#
_symmetry.space_group_name_H-M   'P 1'
#
loop_
_entity.id
_entity.type
_entity.pdbx_description
1 polymer ?
#
loop_
_entity_poly.entity_id
_entity_poly.type
_entity_poly.pdbx_seq_one_letter_code
_entity_poly.pdbx_strand_id
1 'polypeptide(L)'
;MVWGKATTVQGIERLIKTAIVDKTPSVSSAAIVSSYHLLPIARDVVRRWQSETQEAASASKQSTGFLGFGGSSQAHAISQSNFMTQYHAIGLLYQMRSHDRMALVKMVQQYGAAGVIKSPAALVLLVRLAAKLADEDPGLRKPMMQMLDGWLRHKHEMVNFEAAKAICDMRDVTDAEASQAVHVLQLFLSSPRAITKFAAIRILHNFATFKPHVVNVCNPDIESLISNSNRSIATFAITTLLKTGNEASVDRLMKQISGFMADITDEFKITIVEAIRTLCLKFPSKQAGMLAFLSGILRDEGGYDFKRSVVESMFDLIKFVPESKEDGMLFSFVIYQVPFANCPQLSHISVSSLRTANSPSCLSESCIFSVWKVPRPLTRPSTFVTSTTALFWRMPSFVLLL
;
A
#
# COMPACT_ATOMS: atom_id res chain seq x y z
N MET A 1 8.55 -7.51 39.30
CA MET A 1 7.89 -8.38 38.30
C MET A 1 7.23 -9.58 38.95
N VAL A 2 6.01 -9.40 39.47
CA VAL A 2 5.29 -10.44 40.25
C VAL A 2 4.41 -11.33 39.35
N TRP A 3 4.25 -10.99 38.07
CA TRP A 3 3.30 -11.63 37.13
C TRP A 3 3.84 -12.86 36.37
N GLY A 4 4.97 -13.41 36.82
CA GLY A 4 5.68 -14.44 36.04
C GLY A 4 5.23 -15.88 36.22
N LYS A 5 4.29 -16.19 37.11
CA LYS A 5 3.87 -17.59 37.38
C LYS A 5 2.37 -17.77 37.04
N ALA A 6 2.03 -18.79 36.28
CA ALA A 6 0.66 -19.17 35.94
C ALA A 6 -0.23 -19.35 37.20
N THR A 7 0.35 -19.80 38.32
CA THR A 7 -0.30 -19.91 39.62
C THR A 7 -0.80 -18.59 40.19
N THR A 8 -0.04 -17.50 39.97
CA THR A 8 -0.47 -16.15 40.41
C THR A 8 -1.66 -15.66 39.60
N VAL A 9 -1.64 -15.91 38.30
CA VAL A 9 -2.76 -15.56 37.40
C VAL A 9 -4.02 -16.35 37.77
N GLN A 10 -3.86 -17.60 38.19
CA GLN A 10 -4.96 -18.43 38.69
C GLN A 10 -5.60 -17.84 39.97
N GLY A 11 -4.78 -17.28 40.89
CA GLY A 11 -5.25 -16.64 42.12
C GLY A 11 -6.14 -15.43 41.87
N ILE A 12 -5.92 -14.68 40.78
CA ILE A 12 -6.69 -13.47 40.46
C ILE A 12 -7.77 -13.72 39.37
N GLU A 13 -7.95 -14.97 38.90
CA GLU A 13 -8.87 -15.33 37.85
C GLU A 13 -10.29 -14.79 38.05
N ARG A 14 -10.83 -14.97 39.28
CA ARG A 14 -12.17 -14.49 39.61
C ARG A 14 -12.33 -12.97 39.48
N LEU A 15 -11.32 -12.22 39.88
CA LEU A 15 -11.34 -10.76 39.81
C LEU A 15 -11.32 -10.27 38.36
N ILE A 16 -10.47 -10.89 37.51
CA ILE A 16 -10.38 -10.51 36.11
C ILE A 16 -11.66 -10.88 35.38
N LYS A 17 -12.24 -12.06 35.59
CA LYS A 17 -13.52 -12.45 35.03
C LYS A 17 -14.63 -11.45 35.33
N THR A 18 -14.74 -11.03 36.57
CA THR A 18 -15.71 -10.01 36.99
C THR A 18 -15.44 -8.66 36.33
N ALA A 19 -14.15 -8.27 36.20
CA ALA A 19 -13.78 -7.02 35.56
C ALA A 19 -14.03 -7.03 34.03
N ILE A 20 -13.89 -8.17 33.33
CA ILE A 20 -14.18 -8.30 31.88
C ILE A 20 -15.65 -7.98 31.60
N VAL A 21 -16.59 -8.38 32.47
CA VAL A 21 -18.03 -8.14 32.29
C VAL A 21 -18.53 -6.93 33.07
N ASP A 22 -17.63 -6.09 33.57
CA ASP A 22 -17.99 -4.88 34.33
C ASP A 22 -18.89 -3.95 33.50
N LYS A 23 -19.80 -3.27 34.20
CA LYS A 23 -20.71 -2.29 33.58
C LYS A 23 -20.00 -1.09 33.03
N THR A 24 -18.84 -0.75 33.59
CA THR A 24 -18.00 0.38 33.19
C THR A 24 -17.10 -0.03 32.00
N PRO A 25 -17.30 0.55 30.80
CA PRO A 25 -16.57 0.13 29.61
C PRO A 25 -15.06 0.24 29.71
N SER A 26 -14.55 1.24 30.45
CA SER A 26 -13.11 1.43 30.65
C SER A 26 -12.50 0.31 31.51
N VAL A 27 -13.20 -0.16 32.54
CA VAL A 27 -12.77 -1.29 33.35
C VAL A 27 -12.76 -2.57 32.54
N SER A 28 -13.86 -2.86 31.84
CA SER A 28 -13.97 -4.03 30.97
C SER A 28 -12.88 -4.03 29.89
N SER A 29 -12.67 -2.90 29.21
CA SER A 29 -11.64 -2.74 28.19
C SER A 29 -10.24 -2.99 28.75
N ALA A 30 -9.90 -2.40 29.91
CA ALA A 30 -8.61 -2.59 30.58
C ALA A 30 -8.37 -4.04 31.02
N ALA A 31 -9.42 -4.71 31.55
CA ALA A 31 -9.35 -6.12 31.92
C ALA A 31 -9.09 -7.04 30.73
N ILE A 32 -9.74 -6.76 29.58
CA ILE A 32 -9.53 -7.51 28.34
C ILE A 32 -8.13 -7.32 27.80
N VAL A 33 -7.60 -6.09 27.77
CA VAL A 33 -6.21 -5.80 27.37
C VAL A 33 -5.22 -6.49 28.31
N SER A 34 -5.45 -6.44 29.63
CA SER A 34 -4.63 -7.17 30.60
C SER A 34 -4.64 -8.68 30.32
N SER A 35 -5.82 -9.25 30.01
CA SER A 35 -5.98 -10.66 29.66
C SER A 35 -5.19 -11.03 28.39
N TYR A 36 -5.14 -10.14 27.41
CA TYR A 36 -4.31 -10.33 26.22
C TYR A 36 -2.82 -10.45 26.57
N HIS A 37 -2.32 -9.59 27.43
CA HIS A 37 -0.91 -9.65 27.89
C HIS A 37 -0.62 -10.85 28.79
N LEU A 38 -1.61 -11.41 29.47
CA LEU A 38 -1.47 -12.62 30.27
C LEU A 38 -1.50 -13.91 29.42
N LEU A 39 -2.02 -13.83 28.20
CA LEU A 39 -2.17 -15.00 27.32
C LEU A 39 -0.85 -15.76 27.06
N PRO A 40 0.31 -15.12 26.80
CA PRO A 40 1.58 -15.81 26.63
C PRO A 40 2.08 -16.51 27.90
N ILE A 41 1.67 -16.00 29.07
CA ILE A 41 2.16 -16.45 30.39
C ILE A 41 1.30 -17.62 30.92
N ALA A 42 -0.01 -17.52 30.79
CA ALA A 42 -0.99 -18.44 31.39
C ALA A 42 -2.14 -18.76 30.42
N ARG A 43 -1.82 -19.30 29.26
CA ARG A 43 -2.74 -19.53 28.16
C ARG A 43 -3.98 -20.31 28.55
N ASP A 44 -3.82 -21.37 29.29
CA ASP A 44 -4.93 -22.26 29.71
C ASP A 44 -5.89 -21.58 30.68
N VAL A 45 -5.35 -20.69 31.53
CA VAL A 45 -6.16 -19.90 32.47
C VAL A 45 -6.98 -18.88 31.69
N VAL A 46 -6.33 -18.11 30.80
CA VAL A 46 -6.99 -17.05 30.00
C VAL A 46 -8.06 -17.64 29.07
N ARG A 47 -7.83 -18.83 28.50
CA ARG A 47 -8.84 -19.51 27.65
C ARG A 47 -10.15 -19.81 28.39
N ARG A 48 -10.13 -19.99 29.70
CA ARG A 48 -11.33 -20.18 30.50
C ARG A 48 -12.19 -18.93 30.65
N TRP A 49 -11.67 -17.76 30.21
CA TRP A 49 -12.40 -16.48 30.24
C TRP A 49 -13.12 -16.18 28.92
N GLN A 50 -13.24 -17.19 28.05
CA GLN A 50 -13.82 -17.05 26.74
C GLN A 50 -15.30 -16.63 26.79
N SER A 51 -16.10 -17.17 27.73
CA SER A 51 -17.51 -16.83 27.91
C SER A 51 -17.73 -15.38 28.31
N GLU A 52 -16.94 -14.90 29.25
CA GLU A 52 -16.97 -13.51 29.72
C GLU A 52 -16.55 -12.54 28.62
N THR A 53 -15.50 -12.92 27.84
CA THR A 53 -15.05 -12.14 26.68
C THR A 53 -16.10 -12.09 25.56
N GLN A 54 -16.84 -13.20 25.33
CA GLN A 54 -17.95 -13.23 24.38
C GLN A 54 -19.11 -12.34 24.82
N GLU A 55 -19.43 -12.33 26.12
CA GLU A 55 -20.42 -11.43 26.69
C GLU A 55 -20.02 -9.97 26.49
N ALA A 56 -18.77 -9.62 26.77
CA ALA A 56 -18.24 -8.27 26.56
C ALA A 56 -18.27 -7.84 25.07
N ALA A 57 -17.99 -8.76 24.13
CA ALA A 57 -18.08 -8.51 22.69
C ALA A 57 -19.51 -8.26 22.23
N SER A 58 -20.48 -9.04 22.75
CA SER A 58 -21.90 -8.97 22.38
C SER A 58 -22.66 -7.87 23.12
N ALA A 59 -22.10 -7.36 24.21
CA ALA A 59 -22.75 -6.37 25.08
C ALA A 59 -22.90 -5.01 24.35
N SER A 60 -23.85 -4.96 23.44
CA SER A 60 -24.58 -3.74 23.18
C SER A 60 -25.49 -3.50 24.39
N LYS A 61 -24.94 -3.33 25.60
CA LYS A 61 -25.72 -2.92 26.76
C LYS A 61 -26.38 -1.60 26.34
N GLN A 62 -27.62 -1.70 25.86
CA GLN A 62 -28.56 -0.64 25.96
C GLN A 62 -28.49 -0.25 27.43
N SER A 63 -27.88 0.89 27.73
CA SER A 63 -28.25 1.60 28.91
C SER A 63 -29.75 1.83 28.72
N THR A 64 -30.60 0.97 29.29
CA THR A 64 -31.97 1.28 29.58
C THR A 64 -31.85 2.46 30.55
N GLY A 65 -31.63 3.64 29.97
CA GLY A 65 -31.76 4.92 30.63
C GLY A 65 -33.22 5.04 30.97
N PHE A 66 -33.55 4.60 32.15
CA PHE A 66 -34.71 5.08 32.86
C PHE A 66 -34.69 6.64 32.73
N LEU A 67 -35.79 7.16 32.17
CA LEU A 67 -36.16 8.55 32.07
C LEU A 67 -35.29 9.52 32.87
N GLY A 68 -34.34 10.18 32.22
CA GLY A 68 -33.53 11.23 32.80
C GLY A 68 -33.21 12.27 31.73
N PHE A 69 -33.83 13.43 31.82
CA PHE A 69 -33.47 14.66 31.12
C PHE A 69 -31.95 14.90 31.29
N GLY A 70 -31.16 14.61 30.29
CA GLY A 70 -29.73 14.87 30.36
C GLY A 70 -29.04 14.70 29.00
N GLY A 71 -28.44 15.79 28.56
CA GLY A 71 -27.88 16.13 27.29
C GLY A 71 -27.23 15.05 26.42
N SER A 72 -27.42 15.20 25.13
CA SER A 72 -26.95 14.38 24.02
C SER A 72 -25.44 14.05 23.98
N SER A 73 -24.59 14.80 24.67
CA SER A 73 -23.13 14.64 24.71
C SER A 73 -22.65 13.46 25.54
N GLN A 74 -23.32 13.15 26.67
CA GLN A 74 -22.95 12.01 27.51
C GLN A 74 -23.32 10.66 26.88
N ALA A 75 -24.47 10.57 26.22
CA ALA A 75 -24.89 9.35 25.54
C ALA A 75 -23.94 8.98 24.38
N HIS A 76 -23.36 9.98 23.72
CA HIS A 76 -22.39 9.78 22.65
C HIS A 76 -21.04 9.27 23.18
N ALA A 77 -20.58 9.81 24.31
CA ALA A 77 -19.35 9.40 24.96
C ALA A 77 -19.42 7.96 25.50
N ILE A 78 -20.54 7.56 26.09
CA ILE A 78 -20.79 6.18 26.57
C ILE A 78 -20.85 5.19 25.39
N SER A 79 -21.44 5.58 24.27
CA SER A 79 -21.48 4.76 23.05
C SER A 79 -20.07 4.51 22.49
N GLN A 80 -19.21 5.53 22.45
CA GLN A 80 -17.84 5.40 21.96
C GLN A 80 -16.94 4.55 22.87
N SER A 81 -17.12 4.60 24.18
CA SER A 81 -16.35 3.79 25.12
C SER A 81 -16.65 2.29 24.98
N ASN A 82 -17.89 1.93 24.68
CA ASN A 82 -18.28 0.55 24.36
C ASN A 82 -17.65 0.03 23.07
N PHE A 83 -17.31 0.91 22.09
CA PHE A 83 -16.64 0.51 20.86
C PHE A 83 -15.25 -0.03 21.08
N MET A 84 -14.49 0.54 22.04
CA MET A 84 -13.16 0.05 22.39
C MET A 84 -13.24 -1.32 23.10
N THR A 85 -14.22 -1.52 23.96
CA THR A 85 -14.44 -2.82 24.61
C THR A 85 -14.72 -3.92 23.59
N GLN A 86 -15.61 -3.66 22.62
CA GLN A 86 -15.87 -4.59 21.52
C GLN A 86 -14.63 -4.89 20.69
N TYR A 87 -13.83 -3.87 20.36
CA TYR A 87 -12.60 -4.02 19.62
C TYR A 87 -11.61 -4.94 20.34
N HIS A 88 -11.35 -4.68 21.62
CA HIS A 88 -10.43 -5.49 22.42
C HIS A 88 -10.96 -6.91 22.64
N ALA A 89 -12.26 -7.08 22.85
CA ALA A 89 -12.88 -8.40 23.01
C ALA A 89 -12.75 -9.26 21.77
N ILE A 90 -13.04 -8.71 20.57
CA ILE A 90 -12.83 -9.41 19.31
C ILE A 90 -11.36 -9.78 19.11
N GLY A 91 -10.42 -8.87 19.44
CA GLY A 91 -8.99 -9.14 19.37
C GLY A 91 -8.55 -10.29 20.30
N LEU A 92 -9.03 -10.29 21.55
CA LEU A 92 -8.72 -11.36 22.52
C LEU A 92 -9.33 -12.70 22.09
N LEU A 93 -10.58 -12.72 21.63
CA LEU A 93 -11.25 -13.93 21.12
C LEU A 93 -10.51 -14.54 19.92
N TYR A 94 -10.02 -13.68 19.01
CA TYR A 94 -9.19 -14.13 17.89
C TYR A 94 -7.92 -14.85 18.39
N GLN A 95 -7.21 -14.28 19.36
CA GLN A 95 -5.98 -14.87 19.90
C GLN A 95 -6.26 -16.18 20.66
N MET A 96 -7.35 -16.27 21.41
CA MET A 96 -7.74 -17.50 22.08
C MET A 96 -8.05 -18.63 21.10
N ARG A 97 -8.62 -18.31 19.93
CA ARG A 97 -9.10 -19.26 18.91
C ARG A 97 -8.13 -19.42 17.74
N SER A 98 -6.98 -18.76 17.75
CA SER A 98 -6.04 -18.67 16.62
C SER A 98 -5.63 -20.02 16.03
N HIS A 99 -5.70 -21.13 16.79
CA HIS A 99 -5.37 -22.47 16.35
C HIS A 99 -6.56 -23.29 15.83
N ASP A 100 -7.80 -22.80 16.05
CA ASP A 100 -9.02 -23.47 15.60
C ASP A 100 -9.69 -22.69 14.48
N ARG A 101 -9.43 -23.10 13.24
CA ARG A 101 -9.96 -22.47 12.03
C ARG A 101 -11.51 -22.45 12.03
N MET A 102 -12.14 -23.55 12.45
CA MET A 102 -13.61 -23.62 12.46
C MET A 102 -14.22 -22.68 13.51
N ALA A 103 -13.55 -22.52 14.66
CA ALA A 103 -13.96 -21.54 15.66
C ALA A 103 -13.81 -20.10 15.15
N LEU A 104 -12.77 -19.81 14.33
CA LEU A 104 -12.62 -18.50 13.68
C LEU A 104 -13.71 -18.23 12.64
N VAL A 105 -14.07 -19.22 11.82
CA VAL A 105 -15.18 -19.10 10.85
C VAL A 105 -16.49 -18.79 11.56
N LYS A 106 -16.82 -19.57 12.61
CA LYS A 106 -18.00 -19.31 13.42
C LYS A 106 -17.99 -17.91 14.06
N MET A 107 -16.81 -17.46 14.49
CA MET A 107 -16.65 -16.12 15.05
C MET A 107 -16.97 -15.02 14.01
N VAL A 108 -16.43 -15.14 12.79
CA VAL A 108 -16.72 -14.18 11.71
C VAL A 108 -18.22 -14.18 11.37
N GLN A 109 -18.84 -15.34 11.24
CA GLN A 109 -20.27 -15.46 10.94
C GLN A 109 -21.15 -14.88 12.06
N GLN A 110 -20.84 -15.19 13.31
CA GLN A 110 -21.59 -14.73 14.48
C GLN A 110 -21.51 -13.22 14.68
N TYR A 111 -20.29 -12.66 14.67
CA TYR A 111 -20.05 -11.24 14.96
C TYR A 111 -20.11 -10.34 13.73
N GLY A 112 -19.92 -10.90 12.54
CA GLY A 112 -20.04 -10.18 11.29
C GLY A 112 -21.46 -9.92 10.82
N ALA A 113 -22.44 -10.57 11.44
CA ALA A 113 -23.85 -10.35 11.15
C ALA A 113 -24.26 -8.89 11.46
N ALA A 114 -25.14 -8.35 10.65
CA ALA A 114 -25.53 -6.94 10.72
C ALA A 114 -26.09 -6.58 12.13
N GLY A 115 -25.52 -5.54 12.73
CA GLY A 115 -26.00 -4.99 14.00
C GLY A 115 -25.47 -5.66 15.26
N VAL A 116 -24.77 -6.79 15.18
CA VAL A 116 -24.18 -7.47 16.35
C VAL A 116 -23.01 -6.66 16.90
N ILE A 117 -22.09 -6.27 16.07
CA ILE A 117 -20.98 -5.38 16.42
C ILE A 117 -21.28 -3.97 15.91
N LYS A 118 -21.21 -2.99 16.80
CA LYS A 118 -21.41 -1.58 16.49
C LYS A 118 -20.10 -0.83 16.27
N SER A 119 -19.00 -1.35 16.80
CA SER A 119 -17.65 -0.76 16.67
C SER A 119 -17.13 -0.93 15.26
N PRO A 120 -16.88 0.16 14.49
CA PRO A 120 -16.29 0.06 13.17
C PRO A 120 -14.88 -0.56 13.19
N ALA A 121 -14.09 -0.26 14.21
CA ALA A 121 -12.75 -0.83 14.40
C ALA A 121 -12.80 -2.35 14.61
N ALA A 122 -13.76 -2.85 15.41
CA ALA A 122 -13.96 -4.28 15.61
C ALA A 122 -14.41 -4.97 14.31
N LEU A 123 -15.27 -4.32 13.52
CA LEU A 123 -15.66 -4.85 12.19
C LEU A 123 -14.46 -4.91 11.24
N VAL A 124 -13.54 -3.94 11.26
CA VAL A 124 -12.31 -3.97 10.47
C VAL A 124 -11.46 -5.20 10.82
N LEU A 125 -11.36 -5.60 12.09
CA LEU A 125 -10.67 -6.84 12.47
C LEU A 125 -11.35 -8.08 11.87
N LEU A 126 -12.68 -8.11 11.87
CA LEU A 126 -13.45 -9.22 11.27
C LEU A 126 -13.30 -9.25 9.76
N VAL A 127 -13.26 -8.10 9.08
CA VAL A 127 -12.99 -7.99 7.64
C VAL A 127 -11.62 -8.60 7.30
N ARG A 128 -10.57 -8.21 8.04
CA ARG A 128 -9.23 -8.76 7.85
C ARG A 128 -9.17 -10.27 8.10
N LEU A 129 -9.87 -10.73 9.12
CA LEU A 129 -9.95 -12.17 9.42
C LEU A 129 -10.69 -12.93 8.33
N ALA A 130 -11.82 -12.42 7.85
CA ALA A 130 -12.58 -13.03 6.76
C ALA A 130 -11.76 -13.12 5.47
N ALA A 131 -11.05 -12.05 5.11
CA ALA A 131 -10.16 -12.03 3.94
C ALA A 131 -9.03 -13.06 4.07
N LYS A 132 -8.40 -13.13 5.25
CA LYS A 132 -7.35 -14.12 5.52
C LYS A 132 -7.88 -15.56 5.40
N LEU A 133 -9.04 -15.86 5.97
CA LEU A 133 -9.66 -17.18 5.87
C LEU A 133 -10.04 -17.54 4.43
N ALA A 134 -10.51 -16.57 3.66
CA ALA A 134 -10.86 -16.75 2.24
C ALA A 134 -9.63 -17.01 1.36
N ASP A 135 -8.48 -16.39 1.68
CA ASP A 135 -7.22 -16.55 0.93
C ASP A 135 -6.49 -17.87 1.28
N GLU A 136 -6.64 -18.34 2.53
CA GLU A 136 -5.99 -19.57 2.99
C GLU A 136 -6.75 -20.84 2.62
N ASP A 137 -8.08 -20.80 2.50
CA ASP A 137 -8.92 -21.98 2.29
C ASP A 137 -9.97 -21.77 1.19
N PRO A 138 -9.79 -22.43 0.02
CA PRO A 138 -10.75 -22.33 -1.08
C PRO A 138 -12.19 -22.75 -0.71
N GLY A 139 -12.34 -23.69 0.22
CA GLY A 139 -13.66 -24.15 0.70
C GLY A 139 -14.43 -23.10 1.48
N LEU A 140 -13.72 -22.22 2.18
CA LEU A 140 -14.27 -21.11 2.96
C LEU A 140 -14.42 -19.82 2.15
N ARG A 141 -13.83 -19.76 0.94
CA ARG A 141 -13.80 -18.56 0.11
C ARG A 141 -15.21 -18.01 -0.16
N LYS A 142 -16.12 -18.86 -0.64
CA LYS A 142 -17.47 -18.42 -1.01
C LYS A 142 -18.24 -17.78 0.15
N PRO A 143 -18.37 -18.41 1.34
CA PRO A 143 -19.05 -17.77 2.47
C PRO A 143 -18.34 -16.52 2.99
N MET A 144 -17.00 -16.47 2.97
CA MET A 144 -16.27 -15.28 3.41
C MET A 144 -16.41 -14.13 2.41
N MET A 145 -16.39 -14.41 1.11
CA MET A 145 -16.63 -13.38 0.08
C MET A 145 -18.03 -12.79 0.19
N GLN A 146 -19.05 -13.58 0.48
CA GLN A 146 -20.41 -13.06 0.73
C GLN A 146 -20.44 -12.07 1.91
N MET A 147 -19.65 -12.36 2.96
CA MET A 147 -19.53 -11.44 4.10
C MET A 147 -18.80 -10.15 3.69
N LEU A 148 -17.70 -10.25 2.93
CA LEU A 148 -16.94 -9.10 2.42
C LEU A 148 -17.81 -8.22 1.52
N ASP A 149 -18.59 -8.79 0.61
CA ASP A 149 -19.54 -8.07 -0.25
C ASP A 149 -20.60 -7.31 0.58
N GLY A 150 -21.06 -7.90 1.68
CA GLY A 150 -21.95 -7.23 2.62
C GLY A 150 -21.29 -6.00 3.26
N TRP A 151 -20.03 -6.11 3.63
CA TRP A 151 -19.28 -5.01 4.22
C TRP A 151 -18.84 -3.93 3.22
N LEU A 152 -18.72 -4.21 1.92
CA LEU A 152 -18.53 -3.19 0.89
C LEU A 152 -19.67 -2.15 0.87
N ARG A 153 -20.86 -2.53 1.32
CA ARG A 153 -22.06 -1.66 1.39
C ARG A 153 -22.32 -1.13 2.80
N HIS A 154 -21.35 -1.26 3.70
CA HIS A 154 -21.54 -0.82 5.08
C HIS A 154 -21.57 0.72 5.16
N LYS A 155 -22.37 1.25 6.10
CA LYS A 155 -22.55 2.71 6.30
C LYS A 155 -21.28 3.45 6.76
N HIS A 156 -20.36 2.74 7.41
CA HIS A 156 -19.09 3.32 7.89
C HIS A 156 -17.99 3.23 6.82
N GLU A 157 -17.45 4.38 6.41
CA GLU A 157 -16.37 4.50 5.43
C GLU A 157 -15.16 3.61 5.75
N MET A 158 -14.80 3.46 7.04
CA MET A 158 -13.66 2.64 7.45
C MET A 158 -13.87 1.15 7.14
N VAL A 159 -15.11 0.66 7.26
CA VAL A 159 -15.43 -0.76 7.06
C VAL A 159 -15.47 -1.10 5.58
N ASN A 160 -16.18 -0.30 4.78
CA ASN A 160 -16.24 -0.56 3.33
C ASN A 160 -14.91 -0.31 2.64
N PHE A 161 -14.12 0.67 3.09
CA PHE A 161 -12.76 0.88 2.61
C PHE A 161 -11.86 -0.33 2.89
N GLU A 162 -11.85 -0.84 4.13
CA GLU A 162 -11.05 -2.01 4.49
C GLU A 162 -11.52 -3.27 3.77
N ALA A 163 -12.83 -3.44 3.55
CA ALA A 163 -13.37 -4.55 2.76
C ALA A 163 -12.89 -4.48 1.29
N ALA A 164 -12.97 -3.30 0.67
CA ALA A 164 -12.47 -3.09 -0.68
C ALA A 164 -10.95 -3.35 -0.79
N LYS A 165 -10.18 -2.84 0.17
CA LYS A 165 -8.74 -3.11 0.27
C LYS A 165 -8.47 -4.60 0.41
N ALA A 166 -9.15 -5.27 1.34
CA ALA A 166 -8.95 -6.69 1.61
C ALA A 166 -9.22 -7.56 0.38
N ILE A 167 -10.25 -7.25 -0.40
CA ILE A 167 -10.56 -7.95 -1.66
C ILE A 167 -9.46 -7.70 -2.70
N CYS A 168 -8.98 -6.46 -2.85
CA CYS A 168 -7.90 -6.14 -3.79
C CYS A 168 -6.55 -6.77 -3.43
N ASP A 169 -6.30 -7.03 -2.14
CA ASP A 169 -5.06 -7.62 -1.65
C ASP A 169 -5.05 -9.17 -1.73
N MET A 170 -6.19 -9.82 -1.99
CA MET A 170 -6.30 -11.28 -2.11
C MET A 170 -5.67 -11.78 -3.42
N ARG A 171 -5.10 -13.00 -3.39
CA ARG A 171 -4.31 -13.56 -4.51
C ARG A 171 -5.16 -13.90 -5.74
N ASP A 172 -6.25 -14.64 -5.55
CA ASP A 172 -7.05 -15.22 -6.65
C ASP A 172 -8.42 -14.57 -6.74
N VAL A 173 -8.45 -13.23 -6.88
CA VAL A 173 -9.72 -12.48 -7.02
C VAL A 173 -10.22 -12.59 -8.44
N THR A 174 -11.51 -12.89 -8.62
CA THR A 174 -12.17 -12.83 -9.92
C THR A 174 -12.41 -11.37 -10.34
N ASP A 175 -12.56 -11.12 -11.65
CA ASP A 175 -12.79 -9.76 -12.14
C ASP A 175 -14.12 -9.17 -11.67
N ALA A 176 -15.14 -10.03 -11.47
CA ALA A 176 -16.43 -9.61 -10.94
C ALA A 176 -16.35 -9.17 -9.45
N GLU A 177 -15.63 -9.93 -8.61
CA GLU A 177 -15.38 -9.58 -7.20
C GLU A 177 -14.56 -8.30 -7.10
N ALA A 178 -13.49 -8.20 -7.90
CA ALA A 178 -12.62 -7.04 -7.95
C ALA A 178 -13.34 -5.78 -8.43
N SER A 179 -14.22 -5.89 -9.42
CA SER A 179 -14.97 -4.75 -9.97
C SER A 179 -15.81 -4.04 -8.91
N GLN A 180 -16.47 -4.78 -8.01
CA GLN A 180 -17.24 -4.17 -6.93
C GLN A 180 -16.33 -3.42 -5.94
N ALA A 181 -15.19 -4.02 -5.56
CA ALA A 181 -14.21 -3.39 -4.67
C ALA A 181 -13.59 -2.13 -5.31
N VAL A 182 -13.22 -2.19 -6.59
CA VAL A 182 -12.68 -1.06 -7.35
C VAL A 182 -13.70 0.09 -7.44
N HIS A 183 -14.99 -0.22 -7.65
CA HIS A 183 -16.03 0.80 -7.68
C HIS A 183 -16.18 1.52 -6.33
N VAL A 184 -16.08 0.80 -5.22
CA VAL A 184 -16.05 1.43 -3.88
C VAL A 184 -14.82 2.32 -3.72
N LEU A 185 -13.64 1.88 -4.16
CA LEU A 185 -12.42 2.71 -4.11
C LEU A 185 -12.52 3.94 -5.02
N GLN A 186 -13.20 3.84 -6.16
CA GLN A 186 -13.47 4.97 -7.05
C GLN A 186 -14.25 6.09 -6.33
N LEU A 187 -15.25 5.74 -5.52
CA LEU A 187 -15.98 6.73 -4.72
C LEU A 187 -15.06 7.47 -3.74
N PHE A 188 -14.06 6.80 -3.20
CA PHE A 188 -13.08 7.42 -2.29
C PHE A 188 -12.10 8.37 -3.00
N LEU A 189 -11.88 8.25 -4.31
CA LEU A 189 -11.08 9.21 -5.08
C LEU A 189 -11.73 10.60 -5.11
N SER A 190 -13.04 10.68 -5.04
CA SER A 190 -13.81 11.94 -4.99
C SER A 190 -13.94 12.52 -3.58
N SER A 191 -13.44 11.83 -2.53
CA SER A 191 -13.54 12.30 -1.14
C SER A 191 -12.83 13.65 -0.95
N PRO A 192 -13.35 14.58 -0.14
CA PRO A 192 -12.66 15.85 0.16
C PRO A 192 -11.38 15.68 0.98
N ARG A 193 -11.22 14.53 1.68
CA ARG A 193 -10.08 14.26 2.55
C ARG A 193 -8.88 13.73 1.75
N ALA A 194 -7.75 14.43 1.79
CA ALA A 194 -6.53 14.03 1.10
C ALA A 194 -6.03 12.64 1.52
N ILE A 195 -6.15 12.30 2.82
CA ILE A 195 -5.75 10.99 3.36
C ILE A 195 -6.55 9.86 2.72
N THR A 196 -7.86 10.03 2.57
CA THR A 196 -8.75 9.02 1.97
C THR A 196 -8.44 8.84 0.48
N LYS A 197 -8.25 9.94 -0.26
CA LYS A 197 -7.80 9.92 -1.67
C LYS A 197 -6.48 9.18 -1.82
N PHE A 198 -5.49 9.52 -0.98
CA PHE A 198 -4.17 8.89 -1.01
C PHE A 198 -4.25 7.39 -0.74
N ALA A 199 -5.03 6.97 0.24
CA ALA A 199 -5.21 5.57 0.56
C ALA A 199 -5.88 4.81 -0.60
N ALA A 200 -6.92 5.37 -1.22
CA ALA A 200 -7.62 4.76 -2.34
C ALA A 200 -6.74 4.63 -3.59
N ILE A 201 -6.05 5.72 -3.99
CA ILE A 201 -5.17 5.67 -5.17
C ILE A 201 -4.00 4.72 -4.98
N ARG A 202 -3.46 4.60 -3.77
CA ARG A 202 -2.39 3.65 -3.46
C ARG A 202 -2.83 2.20 -3.64
N ILE A 203 -4.05 1.84 -3.20
CA ILE A 203 -4.58 0.49 -3.39
C ILE A 203 -4.81 0.22 -4.88
N LEU A 204 -5.44 1.15 -5.60
CA LEU A 204 -5.67 1.03 -7.04
C LEU A 204 -4.36 0.93 -7.82
N HIS A 205 -3.33 1.68 -7.44
CA HIS A 205 -1.99 1.60 -8.02
C HIS A 205 -1.37 0.21 -7.87
N ASN A 206 -1.45 -0.37 -6.66
CA ASN A 206 -0.94 -1.72 -6.41
C ASN A 206 -1.74 -2.77 -7.20
N PHE A 207 -3.05 -2.66 -7.18
CA PHE A 207 -3.94 -3.58 -7.87
C PHE A 207 -3.82 -3.51 -9.40
N ALA A 208 -3.57 -2.32 -9.97
CA ALA A 208 -3.32 -2.11 -11.39
C ALA A 208 -2.08 -2.87 -11.91
N THR A 209 -1.17 -3.29 -11.05
CA THR A 209 -0.03 -4.13 -11.44
C THR A 209 -0.47 -5.53 -11.83
N PHE A 210 -1.50 -6.06 -11.19
CA PHE A 210 -2.01 -7.41 -11.41
C PHE A 210 -3.18 -7.43 -12.40
N LYS A 211 -4.13 -6.49 -12.26
CA LYS A 211 -5.36 -6.41 -13.06
C LYS A 211 -5.62 -4.99 -13.60
N PRO A 212 -4.82 -4.52 -14.56
CA PRO A 212 -4.96 -3.16 -15.08
C PRO A 212 -6.30 -2.91 -15.77
N HIS A 213 -6.90 -3.94 -16.42
CA HIS A 213 -8.17 -3.82 -17.13
C HIS A 213 -9.36 -3.52 -16.20
N VAL A 214 -9.35 -4.04 -14.98
CA VAL A 214 -10.41 -3.75 -13.98
C VAL A 214 -10.30 -2.30 -13.47
N VAL A 215 -9.07 -1.80 -13.30
CA VAL A 215 -8.83 -0.43 -12.80
C VAL A 215 -9.11 0.63 -13.87
N ASN A 216 -9.09 0.29 -15.16
CA ASN A 216 -9.35 1.23 -16.27
C ASN A 216 -10.63 2.05 -16.11
N VAL A 217 -11.65 1.49 -15.47
CA VAL A 217 -12.92 2.18 -15.20
C VAL A 217 -12.70 3.46 -14.36
N CYS A 218 -11.67 3.48 -13.51
CA CYS A 218 -11.35 4.63 -12.65
C CYS A 218 -10.48 5.69 -13.34
N ASN A 219 -10.00 5.46 -14.58
CA ASN A 219 -9.07 6.36 -15.26
C ASN A 219 -9.55 7.83 -15.32
N PRO A 220 -10.84 8.15 -15.62
CA PRO A 220 -11.29 9.54 -15.64
C PRO A 220 -11.14 10.25 -14.28
N ASP A 221 -11.45 9.54 -13.19
CA ASP A 221 -11.33 10.09 -11.83
C ASP A 221 -9.86 10.24 -11.44
N ILE A 222 -9.01 9.27 -11.83
CA ILE A 222 -7.57 9.32 -11.58
C ILE A 222 -6.91 10.46 -12.36
N GLU A 223 -7.33 10.72 -13.60
CA GLU A 223 -6.84 11.86 -14.40
C GLU A 223 -7.09 13.20 -13.68
N SER A 224 -8.22 13.36 -13.02
CA SER A 224 -8.53 14.57 -12.26
C SER A 224 -7.56 14.80 -11.08
N LEU A 225 -6.92 13.74 -10.58
CA LEU A 225 -5.97 13.81 -9.47
C LEU A 225 -4.55 14.22 -9.88
N ILE A 226 -4.23 14.28 -11.16
CA ILE A 226 -2.91 14.75 -11.65
C ILE A 226 -2.64 16.20 -11.19
N SER A 227 -3.67 17.04 -11.22
CA SER A 227 -3.59 18.45 -10.80
C SER A 227 -3.74 18.64 -9.29
N ASN A 228 -3.66 17.57 -8.49
CA ASN A 228 -3.83 17.67 -7.03
C ASN A 228 -2.65 18.42 -6.39
N SER A 229 -2.92 19.25 -5.39
CA SER A 229 -1.91 20.00 -4.61
C SER A 229 -0.95 19.05 -3.86
N ASN A 230 -1.42 17.86 -3.48
CA ASN A 230 -0.57 16.84 -2.87
C ASN A 230 0.18 16.06 -3.94
N ARG A 231 1.50 16.31 -4.03
CA ARG A 231 2.39 15.70 -5.04
C ARG A 231 2.42 14.17 -4.98
N SER A 232 2.31 13.58 -3.80
CA SER A 232 2.25 12.12 -3.67
C SER A 232 0.99 11.53 -4.32
N ILE A 233 -0.17 12.18 -4.17
CA ILE A 233 -1.41 11.75 -4.83
C ILE A 233 -1.27 11.87 -6.35
N ALA A 234 -0.75 12.98 -6.83
CA ALA A 234 -0.54 13.21 -8.26
C ALA A 234 0.43 12.20 -8.86
N THR A 235 1.53 11.87 -8.17
CA THR A 235 2.49 10.85 -8.63
C THR A 235 1.86 9.46 -8.71
N PHE A 236 1.08 9.04 -7.69
CA PHE A 236 0.35 7.78 -7.75
C PHE A 236 -0.71 7.78 -8.86
N ALA A 237 -1.38 8.90 -9.10
CA ALA A 237 -2.33 9.03 -10.20
C ALA A 237 -1.63 8.81 -11.56
N ILE A 238 -0.53 9.52 -11.82
CA ILE A 238 0.26 9.39 -13.04
C ILE A 238 0.76 7.96 -13.24
N THR A 239 1.39 7.37 -12.22
CA THR A 239 1.95 6.03 -12.32
C THR A 239 0.86 4.96 -12.47
N THR A 240 -0.33 5.16 -11.90
CA THR A 240 -1.47 4.27 -12.11
C THR A 240 -1.98 4.37 -13.54
N LEU A 241 -2.15 5.59 -14.08
CA LEU A 241 -2.57 5.80 -15.46
C LEU A 241 -1.57 5.24 -16.47
N LEU A 242 -0.27 5.29 -16.18
CA LEU A 242 0.75 4.65 -17.02
C LEU A 242 0.63 3.12 -17.00
N LYS A 243 0.21 2.50 -15.88
CA LYS A 243 -0.05 1.06 -15.80
C LYS A 243 -1.33 0.65 -16.53
N THR A 244 -2.40 1.44 -16.41
CA THR A 244 -3.73 1.16 -16.96
C THR A 244 -3.95 1.75 -18.35
N GLY A 245 -3.07 2.68 -18.79
CA GLY A 245 -3.24 3.45 -20.01
C GLY A 245 -3.36 2.60 -21.28
N ASN A 246 -4.18 3.10 -22.19
CA ASN A 246 -4.32 2.58 -23.54
C ASN A 246 -3.36 3.34 -24.48
N GLU A 247 -2.98 2.71 -25.58
CA GLU A 247 -2.09 3.31 -26.59
C GLU A 247 -2.56 4.71 -27.05
N ALA A 248 -3.87 4.89 -27.24
CA ALA A 248 -4.46 6.17 -27.62
C ALA A 248 -4.33 7.29 -26.57
N SER A 249 -4.21 6.93 -25.29
CA SER A 249 -4.09 7.91 -24.20
C SER A 249 -2.65 8.33 -23.89
N VAL A 250 -1.66 7.58 -24.40
CA VAL A 250 -0.24 7.78 -24.09
C VAL A 250 0.23 9.19 -24.41
N ASP A 251 -0.06 9.69 -25.62
CA ASP A 251 0.43 11.01 -26.05
C ASP A 251 -0.14 12.15 -25.18
N ARG A 252 -1.39 12.02 -24.76
CA ARG A 252 -2.02 12.97 -23.84
C ARG A 252 -1.41 12.92 -22.45
N LEU A 253 -1.18 11.71 -21.93
CA LEU A 253 -0.53 11.51 -20.63
C LEU A 253 0.90 12.06 -20.63
N MET A 254 1.67 11.83 -21.69
CA MET A 254 3.03 12.36 -21.80
C MET A 254 3.09 13.89 -21.75
N LYS A 255 2.13 14.58 -22.39
CA LYS A 255 2.04 16.05 -22.30
C LYS A 255 1.70 16.52 -20.88
N GLN A 256 0.78 15.85 -20.18
CA GLN A 256 0.42 16.19 -18.81
C GLN A 256 1.60 15.97 -17.86
N ILE A 257 2.31 14.85 -18.02
CA ILE A 257 3.49 14.50 -17.22
C ILE A 257 4.62 15.52 -17.43
N SER A 258 4.85 15.97 -18.66
CA SER A 258 5.88 16.99 -18.95
C SER A 258 5.69 18.25 -18.13
N GLY A 259 4.46 18.76 -18.03
CA GLY A 259 4.15 19.92 -17.16
C GLY A 259 4.34 19.65 -15.67
N PHE A 260 4.12 18.41 -15.23
CA PHE A 260 4.22 18.03 -13.83
C PHE A 260 5.66 17.79 -13.37
N MET A 261 6.56 17.33 -14.26
CA MET A 261 7.94 16.98 -13.93
C MET A 261 8.76 18.16 -13.39
N ALA A 262 8.45 19.39 -13.78
CA ALA A 262 9.16 20.58 -13.30
C ALA A 262 8.94 20.85 -11.79
N ASP A 263 7.82 20.40 -11.24
CA ASP A 263 7.34 20.78 -9.91
C ASP A 263 7.60 19.72 -8.83
N ILE A 264 8.19 18.58 -9.14
CA ILE A 264 8.35 17.43 -8.22
C ILE A 264 9.80 17.16 -7.86
N THR A 265 10.01 16.49 -6.72
CA THR A 265 11.33 16.06 -6.27
C THR A 265 11.86 14.89 -7.10
N ASP A 266 13.18 14.73 -7.14
CA ASP A 266 13.84 13.71 -7.95
C ASP A 266 13.40 12.27 -7.63
N GLU A 267 13.05 11.97 -6.37
CA GLU A 267 12.51 10.66 -5.98
C GLU A 267 11.22 10.32 -6.73
N PHE A 268 10.31 11.29 -6.86
CA PHE A 268 9.08 11.10 -7.63
C PHE A 268 9.35 11.05 -9.14
N LYS A 269 10.31 11.84 -9.63
CA LYS A 269 10.74 11.79 -11.03
C LYS A 269 11.25 10.39 -11.40
N ILE A 270 12.08 9.76 -10.56
CA ILE A 270 12.57 8.39 -10.75
C ILE A 270 11.40 7.41 -10.88
N THR A 271 10.42 7.47 -9.97
CA THR A 271 9.24 6.59 -9.99
C THR A 271 8.44 6.74 -11.30
N ILE A 272 8.30 7.95 -11.82
CA ILE A 272 7.61 8.21 -13.09
C ILE A 272 8.43 7.66 -14.28
N VAL A 273 9.74 7.84 -14.28
CA VAL A 273 10.64 7.31 -15.32
C VAL A 273 10.55 5.78 -15.39
N GLU A 274 10.55 5.09 -14.26
CA GLU A 274 10.37 3.63 -14.20
C GLU A 274 8.99 3.19 -14.76
N ALA A 275 7.95 3.94 -14.45
CA ALA A 275 6.61 3.67 -14.97
C ALA A 275 6.54 3.90 -16.49
N ILE A 276 7.18 4.94 -17.02
CA ILE A 276 7.30 5.20 -18.47
C ILE A 276 8.08 4.08 -19.15
N ARG A 277 9.19 3.62 -18.57
CA ARG A 277 9.95 2.47 -19.07
C ARG A 277 9.05 1.24 -19.24
N THR A 278 8.26 0.93 -18.22
CA THR A 278 7.33 -0.21 -18.24
C THR A 278 6.27 -0.04 -19.34
N LEU A 279 5.77 1.19 -19.55
CA LEU A 279 4.80 1.51 -20.58
C LEU A 279 5.37 1.38 -21.99
N CYS A 280 6.62 1.82 -22.21
CA CYS A 280 7.33 1.67 -23.49
C CYS A 280 7.47 0.21 -23.90
N LEU A 281 7.79 -0.66 -22.95
CA LEU A 281 7.89 -2.11 -23.20
C LEU A 281 6.52 -2.71 -23.55
N LYS A 282 5.44 -2.12 -23.06
CA LYS A 282 4.06 -2.56 -23.36
C LYS A 282 3.57 -2.09 -24.73
N PHE A 283 3.97 -0.89 -25.18
CA PHE A 283 3.52 -0.26 -26.44
C PHE A 283 4.70 0.18 -27.30
N PRO A 284 5.31 -0.74 -28.07
CA PRO A 284 6.47 -0.43 -28.93
C PRO A 284 6.20 0.67 -29.97
N SER A 285 4.96 0.74 -30.51
CA SER A 285 4.56 1.75 -31.49
C SER A 285 4.70 3.21 -31.04
N LYS A 286 4.65 3.47 -29.71
CA LYS A 286 4.77 4.80 -29.11
C LYS A 286 6.17 5.12 -28.57
N GLN A 287 7.12 4.23 -28.81
CA GLN A 287 8.45 4.31 -28.23
C GLN A 287 9.23 5.55 -28.65
N ALA A 288 9.17 5.95 -29.91
CA ALA A 288 9.89 7.14 -30.39
C ALA A 288 9.48 8.41 -29.62
N GLY A 289 8.17 8.59 -29.41
CA GLY A 289 7.66 9.72 -28.61
C GLY A 289 8.11 9.68 -27.16
N MET A 290 8.15 8.50 -26.54
CA MET A 290 8.60 8.32 -25.16
C MET A 290 10.11 8.50 -25.01
N LEU A 291 10.93 8.04 -25.99
CA LEU A 291 12.37 8.29 -26.01
C LEU A 291 12.67 9.78 -26.20
N ALA A 292 11.93 10.48 -27.07
CA ALA A 292 12.04 11.92 -27.23
C ALA A 292 11.73 12.66 -25.91
N PHE A 293 10.70 12.21 -25.18
CA PHE A 293 10.38 12.75 -23.85
C PHE A 293 11.51 12.50 -22.84
N LEU A 294 12.04 11.27 -22.73
CA LEU A 294 13.14 10.92 -21.83
C LEU A 294 14.40 11.73 -22.16
N SER A 295 14.68 11.96 -23.45
CA SER A 295 15.77 12.85 -23.90
C SER A 295 15.54 14.30 -23.46
N GLY A 296 14.30 14.78 -23.48
CA GLY A 296 13.92 16.11 -23.04
C GLY A 296 14.23 16.30 -21.56
N ILE A 297 13.70 15.42 -20.72
CA ILE A 297 13.88 15.50 -19.26
C ILE A 297 15.32 15.26 -18.80
N LEU A 298 16.16 14.58 -19.59
CA LEU A 298 17.57 14.42 -19.29
C LEU A 298 18.31 15.76 -19.31
N ARG A 299 17.83 16.74 -20.10
CA ARG A 299 18.37 18.10 -20.17
C ARG A 299 17.92 19.00 -19.03
N ASP A 300 16.83 18.63 -18.36
CA ASP A 300 16.32 19.39 -17.23
C ASP A 300 17.25 19.30 -16.02
N GLU A 301 17.06 20.20 -15.07
CA GLU A 301 17.76 20.17 -13.80
C GLU A 301 17.33 18.94 -12.98
N GLY A 302 18.32 18.25 -12.38
CA GLY A 302 18.06 17.08 -11.54
C GLY A 302 19.34 16.46 -11.00
N GLY A 303 19.21 15.74 -9.90
CA GLY A 303 20.32 15.06 -9.22
C GLY A 303 20.85 13.85 -10.01
N TYR A 304 21.98 13.35 -9.52
CA TYR A 304 22.70 12.22 -10.13
C TYR A 304 21.81 10.97 -10.28
N ASP A 305 21.09 10.59 -9.22
CA ASP A 305 20.27 9.36 -9.19
C ASP A 305 19.12 9.43 -10.19
N PHE A 306 18.50 10.61 -10.34
CA PHE A 306 17.46 10.83 -11.34
C PHE A 306 18.01 10.68 -12.76
N LYS A 307 19.11 11.37 -13.09
CA LYS A 307 19.73 11.29 -14.43
C LYS A 307 20.20 9.87 -14.75
N ARG A 308 20.76 9.18 -13.77
CA ARG A 308 21.12 7.77 -13.88
C ARG A 308 19.92 6.89 -14.22
N SER A 309 18.80 7.04 -13.52
CA SER A 309 17.58 6.27 -13.77
C SER A 309 17.02 6.52 -15.18
N VAL A 310 17.06 7.77 -15.67
CA VAL A 310 16.68 8.10 -17.05
C VAL A 310 17.57 7.39 -18.06
N VAL A 311 18.88 7.46 -17.90
CA VAL A 311 19.85 6.83 -18.80
C VAL A 311 19.71 5.30 -18.80
N GLU A 312 19.60 4.67 -17.63
CA GLU A 312 19.39 3.22 -17.50
C GLU A 312 18.07 2.80 -18.18
N SER A 313 16.99 3.56 -18.00
CA SER A 313 15.71 3.31 -18.67
C SER A 313 15.81 3.39 -20.18
N MET A 314 16.53 4.36 -20.71
CA MET A 314 16.74 4.52 -22.15
C MET A 314 17.58 3.38 -22.73
N PHE A 315 18.64 2.92 -22.04
CA PHE A 315 19.41 1.75 -22.45
C PHE A 315 18.58 0.46 -22.50
N ASP A 316 17.73 0.25 -21.49
CA ASP A 316 16.85 -0.90 -21.46
C ASP A 316 15.88 -0.88 -22.66
N LEU A 317 15.33 0.29 -23.03
CA LEU A 317 14.44 0.43 -24.17
C LEU A 317 15.14 0.09 -25.50
N ILE A 318 16.35 0.61 -25.71
CA ILE A 318 17.15 0.33 -26.91
C ILE A 318 17.52 -1.15 -27.00
N LYS A 319 17.77 -1.81 -25.86
CA LYS A 319 18.16 -3.21 -25.80
C LYS A 319 17.00 -4.15 -26.12
N PHE A 320 15.81 -3.86 -25.58
CA PHE A 320 14.67 -4.77 -25.61
C PHE A 320 13.74 -4.55 -26.81
N VAL A 321 13.77 -3.38 -27.45
CA VAL A 321 12.91 -3.09 -28.61
C VAL A 321 13.77 -2.91 -29.85
N PRO A 322 13.76 -3.90 -30.79
CA PRO A 322 14.64 -3.89 -31.98
C PRO A 322 14.37 -2.73 -32.93
N GLU A 323 13.16 -2.22 -32.99
CA GLU A 323 12.76 -1.10 -33.89
C GLU A 323 13.40 0.23 -33.49
N SER A 324 13.87 0.37 -32.22
CA SER A 324 14.54 1.59 -31.73
C SER A 324 16.02 1.69 -32.10
N LYS A 325 16.57 0.70 -32.78
CA LYS A 325 18.02 0.74 -33.15
C LYS A 325 18.35 1.86 -34.15
N GLU A 326 17.44 2.24 -35.00
CA GLU A 326 17.60 3.38 -35.91
C GLU A 326 17.53 4.71 -35.14
N ASP A 327 16.61 4.83 -34.19
CA ASP A 327 16.51 5.96 -33.25
C ASP A 327 17.68 6.00 -32.25
N GLY A 328 18.32 4.87 -31.97
CA GLY A 328 19.47 4.74 -31.10
C GLY A 328 20.71 5.48 -31.58
N MET A 329 20.86 5.73 -32.89
CA MET A 329 21.90 6.59 -33.43
C MET A 329 21.66 8.06 -33.08
N LEU A 330 20.44 8.54 -33.18
CA LEU A 330 20.02 9.87 -32.71
C LEU A 330 20.24 10.02 -31.19
N PHE A 331 20.00 8.95 -30.46
CA PHE A 331 20.18 8.90 -29.02
C PHE A 331 21.65 8.95 -28.58
N SER A 332 22.53 8.23 -29.25
CA SER A 332 23.97 8.33 -29.02
C SER A 332 24.45 9.80 -29.20
N PHE A 333 23.92 10.49 -30.18
CA PHE A 333 24.19 11.90 -30.43
C PHE A 333 23.65 12.82 -29.31
N VAL A 334 22.49 12.53 -28.75
CA VAL A 334 21.88 13.30 -27.65
C VAL A 334 22.65 13.10 -26.35
N ILE A 335 23.10 11.89 -26.03
CA ILE A 335 23.96 11.64 -24.85
C ILE A 335 25.27 12.41 -24.96
N TYR A 336 25.88 12.51 -26.15
CA TYR A 336 27.10 13.28 -26.33
C TYR A 336 26.91 14.80 -26.22
N GLN A 337 25.70 15.31 -26.43
CA GLN A 337 25.40 16.74 -26.30
C GLN A 337 25.01 17.16 -24.87
N VAL A 338 24.70 16.23 -23.97
CA VAL A 338 24.42 16.56 -22.57
C VAL A 338 25.76 16.87 -21.90
N PRO A 339 25.97 18.06 -21.33
CA PRO A 339 27.19 18.39 -20.63
C PRO A 339 27.30 17.54 -19.37
N PHE A 340 27.98 16.38 -19.47
CA PHE A 340 28.34 15.55 -18.32
C PHE A 340 29.44 16.22 -17.43
N ALA A 341 29.73 17.48 -17.66
CA ALA A 341 30.74 18.22 -16.94
C ALA A 341 30.58 18.19 -15.41
N ASN A 342 29.36 17.98 -14.92
CA ASN A 342 29.09 17.96 -13.50
C ASN A 342 28.85 16.54 -12.90
N CYS A 343 28.98 15.46 -13.69
CA CYS A 343 28.78 14.09 -13.19
C CYS A 343 29.76 13.10 -13.85
N PRO A 344 31.07 13.09 -13.47
CA PRO A 344 32.06 12.21 -14.06
C PRO A 344 31.80 10.70 -13.89
N GLN A 345 30.91 10.31 -12.95
CA GLN A 345 30.58 8.92 -12.69
C GLN A 345 29.58 8.32 -13.69
N LEU A 346 28.81 9.14 -14.43
CA LEU A 346 27.88 8.65 -15.47
C LEU A 346 28.62 8.19 -16.73
N SER A 347 29.81 8.69 -16.98
CA SER A 347 30.64 8.28 -18.13
C SER A 347 31.02 6.78 -18.10
N HIS A 348 31.19 6.21 -16.90
CA HIS A 348 31.52 4.79 -16.75
C HIS A 348 30.33 3.85 -17.08
N ILE A 349 29.11 4.30 -16.83
CA ILE A 349 27.89 3.50 -17.11
C ILE A 349 27.65 3.42 -18.62
N SER A 350 27.82 4.53 -19.34
CA SER A 350 27.61 4.55 -20.80
C SER A 350 28.58 3.66 -21.56
N VAL A 351 29.85 3.61 -21.14
CA VAL A 351 30.88 2.82 -21.82
C VAL A 351 30.76 1.32 -21.54
N SER A 352 30.41 0.91 -20.33
CA SER A 352 30.22 -0.51 -19.99
C SER A 352 28.97 -1.12 -20.66
N SER A 353 27.88 -0.35 -20.75
CA SER A 353 26.63 -0.80 -21.37
C SER A 353 26.69 -0.84 -22.90
N LEU A 354 27.46 0.04 -23.51
CA LEU A 354 27.74 0.01 -24.97
C LEU A 354 28.61 -1.18 -25.39
N ARG A 355 29.49 -1.67 -24.51
CA ARG A 355 30.28 -2.89 -24.80
C ARG A 355 29.46 -4.16 -24.80
N THR A 356 28.36 -4.22 -24.06
CA THR A 356 27.45 -5.38 -24.01
C THR A 356 26.40 -5.40 -25.12
N ALA A 357 26.18 -4.26 -25.80
CA ALA A 357 25.24 -4.13 -26.94
C ALA A 357 25.88 -4.43 -28.32
N ASN A 358 26.95 -5.20 -28.36
CA ASN A 358 27.72 -5.51 -29.56
C ASN A 358 26.89 -6.16 -30.67
N SER A 359 26.74 -5.36 -31.74
CA SER A 359 26.67 -5.87 -33.13
C SER A 359 27.84 -5.25 -33.90
N PRO A 360 28.66 -6.05 -34.63
CA PRO A 360 30.01 -5.65 -35.08
C PRO A 360 30.07 -4.75 -36.30
N SER A 361 29.03 -4.11 -36.76
CA SER A 361 28.99 -3.49 -38.09
C SER A 361 28.87 -1.96 -38.15
N CYS A 362 28.81 -1.20 -37.07
CA CYS A 362 28.55 0.24 -37.18
C CYS A 362 29.32 1.21 -36.29
N LEU A 363 30.35 0.82 -35.57
CA LEU A 363 31.17 1.77 -34.79
C LEU A 363 32.65 1.49 -35.05
N SER A 364 33.27 2.24 -35.95
CA SER A 364 34.72 2.25 -36.07
C SER A 364 35.31 2.86 -34.79
N GLU A 365 36.22 2.13 -34.14
CA GLU A 365 36.90 2.50 -32.87
C GLU A 365 37.58 3.89 -32.90
N SER A 366 37.77 4.48 -34.08
CA SER A 366 38.38 5.79 -34.28
C SER A 366 37.53 6.97 -33.79
N CYS A 367 36.18 6.83 -33.74
CA CYS A 367 35.29 7.91 -33.22
C CYS A 367 35.23 7.97 -31.69
N ILE A 368 35.52 6.87 -31.01
CA ILE A 368 35.43 6.78 -29.54
C ILE A 368 36.70 7.33 -28.86
N PHE A 369 37.87 7.25 -29.50
CA PHE A 369 39.14 7.63 -28.91
C PHE A 369 39.53 9.12 -29.06
N SER A 370 38.92 9.87 -29.97
CA SER A 370 39.25 11.27 -30.19
C SER A 370 38.64 12.26 -29.18
N VAL A 371 37.69 11.84 -28.36
CA VAL A 371 37.02 12.72 -27.37
C VAL A 371 37.58 12.59 -25.95
N TRP A 372 38.50 11.66 -25.69
CA TRP A 372 39.02 11.35 -24.33
C TRP A 372 40.40 11.94 -24.02
N LYS A 373 40.69 13.15 -24.49
CA LYS A 373 41.85 13.92 -23.99
C LYS A 373 41.37 15.02 -23.02
N VAL A 374 41.04 14.64 -21.78
CA VAL A 374 40.92 15.57 -20.67
C VAL A 374 41.95 15.18 -19.59
N PRO A 375 42.74 16.12 -19.09
CA PRO A 375 43.83 15.83 -18.15
C PRO A 375 43.30 15.40 -16.78
N ARG A 376 43.97 14.43 -16.18
CA ARG A 376 43.71 13.98 -14.80
C ARG A 376 44.12 15.06 -13.80
N PRO A 377 43.29 15.44 -12.83
CA PRO A 377 43.81 16.05 -11.59
C PRO A 377 44.12 14.94 -10.57
N LEU A 378 45.29 15.08 -10.02
CA LEU A 378 45.85 14.32 -8.90
C LEU A 378 45.14 14.66 -7.58
N THR A 379 45.17 13.65 -6.68
CA THR A 379 45.04 13.69 -5.21
C THR A 379 43.68 13.37 -4.57
N ARG A 380 43.77 12.28 -3.81
CA ARG A 380 42.88 11.86 -2.69
C ARG A 380 43.05 12.85 -1.51
N PRO A 381 42.07 12.91 -0.61
CA PRO A 381 42.17 12.08 0.59
C PRO A 381 40.88 11.42 1.07
N SER A 382 41.12 10.37 1.84
CA SER A 382 40.24 9.55 2.63
C SER A 382 39.45 10.31 3.69
N THR A 383 38.15 9.98 3.86
CA THR A 383 37.57 9.86 5.21
C THR A 383 36.32 8.97 5.16
N PHE A 384 36.32 7.96 5.99
CA PHE A 384 35.20 7.12 6.39
C PHE A 384 34.11 7.95 7.06
N VAL A 385 32.86 7.81 6.62
CA VAL A 385 31.70 8.03 7.50
C VAL A 385 30.70 6.92 7.20
N THR A 386 30.57 6.03 8.17
CA THR A 386 29.49 5.08 8.34
C THR A 386 28.16 5.81 8.47
N SER A 387 27.19 5.52 7.62
CA SER A 387 25.82 5.96 7.77
C SER A 387 24.91 4.75 7.91
N THR A 388 24.53 4.52 9.13
CA THR A 388 23.46 3.65 9.63
C THR A 388 22.11 4.28 9.31
N THR A 389 21.47 3.91 8.20
CA THR A 389 20.02 4.18 8.01
C THR A 389 19.45 3.32 6.87
N ALA A 390 19.35 2.03 7.10
CA ALA A 390 18.59 1.13 6.23
C ALA A 390 18.03 -0.07 7.02
N LEU A 391 17.28 0.19 8.11
CA LEU A 391 16.65 -0.86 8.93
C LEU A 391 15.31 -0.41 9.51
N PHE A 392 14.36 0.09 8.68
CA PHE A 392 13.05 0.48 9.23
C PHE A 392 11.83 0.07 8.41
N TRP A 393 11.93 -0.91 7.50
CA TRP A 393 10.76 -1.40 6.75
C TRP A 393 10.73 -2.93 6.60
N ARG A 394 10.88 -3.63 7.73
CA ARG A 394 10.53 -5.05 7.80
C ARG A 394 9.98 -5.37 9.19
N MET A 395 8.80 -4.84 9.48
CA MET A 395 7.99 -5.36 10.57
C MET A 395 6.96 -6.32 10.00
N PRO A 396 6.85 -7.54 10.52
CA PRO A 396 5.80 -8.46 10.11
C PRO A 396 4.44 -7.85 10.50
N SER A 397 3.46 -8.04 9.64
CA SER A 397 2.08 -7.51 9.68
C SER A 397 1.28 -7.82 10.96
N PHE A 398 1.90 -8.31 12.00
CA PHE A 398 1.31 -8.78 13.24
C PHE A 398 1.34 -7.75 14.40
N VAL A 399 2.05 -6.64 14.28
CA VAL A 399 2.21 -5.67 15.39
C VAL A 399 1.25 -4.47 15.28
N LEU A 400 0.53 -4.34 14.17
CA LEU A 400 -0.49 -3.27 13.99
C LEU A 400 -1.91 -3.66 14.44
N LEU A 401 -2.06 -4.65 15.31
CA LEU A 401 -3.34 -5.10 15.88
C LEU A 401 -3.61 -4.61 17.30
N LEU A 402 -2.83 -3.64 17.80
CA LEU A 402 -3.13 -2.94 19.06
C LEU A 402 -3.18 -1.44 18.84
#